data_c5b169aba3404bf8abe926f75ae47cc1
#
_entry.id   c5b169aba3404bf8abe926f75ae47cc1
#
_cell.length_a   1.000
_cell.length_b   1.000
_cell.length_c   1.000
_cell.angle_alpha   90.00
_cell.angle_beta   90.00
_cell.angle_gamma   90.00
#
_symmetry.space_group_name_H-M   'P 1'
#
loop_
_entity.id
_entity.type
_entity.pdbx_description
1 polymer ?
#
loop_
_entity_poly.entity_id
_entity_poly.type
_entity_poly.pdbx_seq_one_letter_code
_entity_poly.pdbx_strand_id
1 'polypeptide(L)'
;MGKRPLVRRRGRGGMQFRAPKTGKITSAKYPVFDLSESREGQIIDIIHESGRHAPLSKIRFDDGTISYVPALIGSTVGCKVKFGLNSEIMDGNVISIQNIPDGTTVCNVEKQFGDGGSFIKSAGSSATVFSHGDEGVKLKLPSGKFTILNPKNRAMIGSLAGGGTNDRPLMRAGVAWRKFRSRGQKYPIVRGVAQASYVHPHGGGRHQHVGQSSTVSRNAPPGAKVGSIAARKTGRARIKERK
;
A
#
# COMPACT_ATOMS: atom_id res chain seq x y z
N MET A 1 -30.36 -0.98 -24.71
CA MET A 1 -28.95 -0.55 -24.53
C MET A 1 -28.57 -0.73 -23.06
N GLY A 2 -27.42 -1.38 -22.79
CA GLY A 2 -26.97 -1.66 -21.43
C GLY A 2 -26.48 -0.41 -20.68
N LYS A 3 -26.64 -0.41 -19.36
CA LYS A 3 -26.04 0.61 -18.49
C LYS A 3 -24.53 0.38 -18.35
N ARG A 4 -23.77 1.45 -18.14
CA ARG A 4 -22.34 1.33 -17.89
C ARG A 4 -22.07 0.56 -16.59
N PRO A 5 -21.33 -0.55 -16.60
CA PRO A 5 -21.00 -1.29 -15.41
C PRO A 5 -20.17 -0.44 -14.43
N LEU A 6 -20.21 -0.83 -13.16
CA LEU A 6 -19.54 -0.09 -12.06
C LEU A 6 -18.05 0.15 -12.33
N VAL A 7 -17.38 -0.84 -12.92
CA VAL A 7 -15.94 -0.75 -13.26
C VAL A 7 -15.65 0.44 -14.19
N ARG A 8 -16.48 0.63 -15.23
CA ARG A 8 -16.33 1.78 -16.15
C ARG A 8 -16.66 3.11 -15.50
N ARG A 9 -17.61 3.13 -14.54
CA ARG A 9 -17.96 4.35 -13.80
C ARG A 9 -16.85 4.80 -12.86
N ARG A 10 -16.09 3.87 -12.29
CA ARG A 10 -14.91 4.19 -11.46
C ARG A 10 -13.88 5.02 -12.22
N GLY A 11 -13.53 4.62 -13.44
CA GLY A 11 -12.53 5.30 -14.27
C GLY A 11 -12.85 6.75 -14.60
N ARG A 12 -14.12 7.18 -14.48
CA ARG A 12 -14.52 8.58 -14.65
C ARG A 12 -14.21 9.49 -13.47
N GLY A 13 -13.82 8.94 -12.33
CA GLY A 13 -13.46 9.72 -11.15
C GLY A 13 -14.58 10.60 -10.57
N GLY A 14 -15.86 10.20 -10.73
CA GLY A 14 -16.98 10.91 -10.14
C GLY A 14 -16.89 10.98 -8.62
N MET A 15 -17.66 11.88 -7.97
CA MET A 15 -17.61 12.15 -6.53
C MET A 15 -17.72 10.90 -5.65
N GLN A 16 -18.49 9.89 -6.10
CA GLN A 16 -18.67 8.63 -5.38
C GLN A 16 -17.37 7.81 -5.25
N PHE A 17 -16.39 8.03 -6.13
CA PHE A 17 -15.13 7.30 -6.20
C PHE A 17 -13.92 8.15 -5.79
N ARG A 18 -14.17 9.35 -5.27
CA ARG A 18 -13.13 10.21 -4.72
C ARG A 18 -13.09 10.08 -3.20
N ALA A 19 -11.90 9.94 -2.65
CA ALA A 19 -11.71 10.03 -1.21
C ALA A 19 -12.00 11.47 -0.73
N PRO A 20 -12.71 11.66 0.39
CA PRO A 20 -12.89 12.98 0.98
C PRO A 20 -11.53 13.62 1.29
N LYS A 21 -11.44 14.92 1.17
CA LYS A 21 -10.24 15.67 1.58
C LYS A 21 -10.19 15.86 3.11
N THR A 22 -11.34 15.85 3.76
CA THR A 22 -11.46 16.00 5.22
C THR A 22 -10.74 14.86 5.94
N GLY A 23 -9.91 15.19 6.92
CA GLY A 23 -9.12 14.23 7.67
C GLY A 23 -7.92 13.64 6.90
N LYS A 24 -7.55 14.24 5.76
CA LYS A 24 -6.28 14.04 5.07
C LYS A 24 -5.28 15.08 5.51
N ILE A 25 -4.06 14.63 5.79
CA ILE A 25 -2.99 15.51 6.25
C ILE A 25 -2.10 15.87 5.07
N THR A 26 -1.31 14.89 4.60
CA THR A 26 -0.40 15.09 3.47
C THR A 26 0.09 13.75 2.91
N SER A 27 0.88 13.80 1.86
CA SER A 27 1.58 12.59 1.38
C SER A 27 2.68 12.21 2.35
N ALA A 28 2.65 10.98 2.86
CA ALA A 28 3.73 10.44 3.67
C ALA A 28 4.94 10.14 2.79
N LYS A 29 5.93 11.04 2.79
CA LYS A 29 7.15 10.95 1.99
C LYS A 29 8.35 11.43 2.80
N TYR A 30 9.51 10.88 2.47
CA TYR A 30 10.76 11.44 2.96
C TYR A 30 10.96 12.84 2.41
N PRO A 31 11.54 13.74 3.18
CA PRO A 31 11.92 15.06 2.68
C PRO A 31 12.99 14.93 1.60
N VAL A 32 13.02 15.90 0.72
CA VAL A 32 14.05 16.03 -0.31
C VAL A 32 15.16 16.89 0.26
N PHE A 33 16.31 16.29 0.51
CA PHE A 33 17.56 16.96 0.88
C PHE A 33 18.76 16.17 0.33
N ASP A 34 19.92 16.78 0.32
CA ASP A 34 21.14 16.15 -0.15
C ASP A 34 21.52 14.99 0.77
N LEU A 35 21.77 13.83 0.17
CA LEU A 35 22.05 12.59 0.90
C LEU A 35 23.41 12.58 1.59
N SER A 36 24.31 13.45 1.17
CA SER A 36 25.62 13.63 1.82
C SER A 36 25.49 14.16 3.25
N GLU A 37 24.38 14.84 3.56
CA GLU A 37 24.10 15.39 4.87
C GLU A 37 23.25 14.42 5.69
N SER A 38 23.72 14.10 6.89
CA SER A 38 22.91 13.44 7.90
C SER A 38 22.10 14.50 8.65
N ARG A 39 20.78 14.38 8.65
CA ARG A 39 19.87 15.28 9.39
C ARG A 39 19.19 14.56 10.52
N GLU A 40 19.22 15.16 11.69
CA GLU A 40 18.41 14.71 12.83
C GLU A 40 17.04 15.35 12.81
N GLY A 41 16.04 14.57 13.23
CA GLY A 41 14.71 15.04 13.46
C GLY A 41 14.13 14.40 14.70
N GLN A 42 13.14 15.05 15.31
CA GLN A 42 12.42 14.53 16.46
C GLN A 42 10.96 14.29 16.13
N ILE A 43 10.41 13.16 16.56
CA ILE A 43 8.98 12.87 16.45
C ILE A 43 8.26 13.77 17.45
N ILE A 44 7.52 14.74 16.94
CA ILE A 44 6.76 15.68 17.77
C ILE A 44 5.32 15.23 18.03
N ASP A 45 4.77 14.37 17.14
CA ASP A 45 3.41 13.87 17.27
C ASP A 45 3.19 12.60 16.46
N ILE A 46 2.20 11.77 16.83
CA ILE A 46 1.76 10.60 16.09
C ILE A 46 0.29 10.78 15.76
N ILE A 47 -0.02 10.96 14.47
CA ILE A 47 -1.31 11.44 14.00
C ILE A 47 -2.04 10.35 13.21
N HIS A 48 -3.36 10.24 13.40
CA HIS A 48 -4.21 9.38 12.58
C HIS A 48 -4.67 10.12 11.32
N GLU A 49 -4.50 9.50 10.16
CA GLU A 49 -5.03 9.99 8.88
C GLU A 49 -6.20 9.14 8.40
N SER A 50 -7.33 9.80 8.06
CA SER A 50 -8.51 9.11 7.55
C SER A 50 -8.22 8.30 6.28
N GLY A 51 -8.50 7.00 6.31
CA GLY A 51 -8.28 6.06 5.20
C GLY A 51 -6.91 5.42 5.16
N ARG A 52 -5.97 5.83 6.01
CA ARG A 52 -4.69 5.17 6.24
C ARG A 52 -4.78 4.32 7.51
N HIS A 53 -4.29 3.07 7.48
CA HIS A 53 -4.29 2.20 8.66
C HIS A 53 -3.04 2.41 9.52
N ALA A 54 -1.89 2.63 8.89
CA ALA A 54 -0.68 3.01 9.61
C ALA A 54 -0.79 4.46 10.08
N PRO A 55 -0.55 4.77 11.36
CA PRO A 55 -0.46 6.14 11.83
C PRO A 55 0.71 6.88 11.14
N LEU A 56 0.74 8.19 11.22
CA LEU A 56 1.81 9.03 10.70
C LEU A 56 2.59 9.65 11.85
N SER A 57 3.90 9.50 11.83
CA SER A 57 4.81 10.27 12.66
C SER A 57 5.05 11.63 12.03
N LYS A 58 4.80 12.69 12.78
CA LYS A 58 5.15 14.07 12.43
C LYS A 58 6.55 14.34 12.99
N ILE A 59 7.50 14.54 12.09
CA ILE A 59 8.92 14.74 12.44
C ILE A 59 9.27 16.19 12.16
N ARG A 60 9.91 16.83 13.11
CA ARG A 60 10.53 18.15 12.97
C ARG A 60 12.04 17.98 12.93
N PHE A 61 12.67 18.46 11.89
CA PHE A 61 14.12 18.49 11.72
C PHE A 61 14.72 19.74 12.38
N ASP A 62 16.04 19.70 12.55
CA ASP A 62 16.80 20.80 13.19
C ASP A 62 16.70 22.11 12.39
N ASP A 63 16.51 22.02 11.07
CA ASP A 63 16.26 23.16 10.19
C ASP A 63 14.82 23.74 10.27
N GLY A 64 13.99 23.20 11.17
CA GLY A 64 12.59 23.57 11.32
C GLY A 64 11.61 22.93 10.31
N THR A 65 12.13 22.18 9.33
CA THR A 65 11.29 21.48 8.32
C THR A 65 10.45 20.40 8.99
N ILE A 66 9.17 20.31 8.59
CA ILE A 66 8.24 19.29 9.08
C ILE A 66 8.00 18.26 7.98
N SER A 67 8.19 16.98 8.30
CA SER A 67 7.88 15.87 7.43
C SER A 67 6.93 14.87 8.10
N TYR A 68 6.19 14.15 7.26
CA TYR A 68 5.27 13.10 7.71
C TYR A 68 5.67 11.77 7.08
N VAL A 69 5.98 10.80 7.93
CA VAL A 69 6.33 9.44 7.52
C VAL A 69 5.43 8.43 8.22
N PRO A 70 5.22 7.23 7.66
CA PRO A 70 4.48 6.20 8.39
C PRO A 70 5.20 5.85 9.69
N ALA A 71 4.46 5.77 10.79
CA ALA A 71 5.01 5.42 12.11
C ALA A 71 5.43 3.95 12.18
N LEU A 72 6.49 3.68 12.93
CA LEU A 72 6.95 2.32 13.22
C LEU A 72 6.34 1.75 14.49
N ILE A 73 6.43 0.45 14.62
CA ILE A 73 6.14 -0.24 15.89
C ILE A 73 7.15 0.24 16.93
N GLY A 74 6.66 0.63 18.11
CA GLY A 74 7.51 1.13 19.19
C GLY A 74 7.89 2.62 19.10
N SER A 75 7.52 3.33 18.03
CA SER A 75 7.76 4.77 17.96
C SER A 75 7.00 5.53 19.05
N THR A 76 7.67 6.44 19.74
CA THR A 76 7.08 7.34 20.74
C THR A 76 7.35 8.80 20.39
N VAL A 77 6.52 9.68 20.92
CA VAL A 77 6.76 11.13 20.83
C VAL A 77 8.04 11.45 21.60
N GLY A 78 8.89 12.30 21.04
CA GLY A 78 10.18 12.65 21.60
C GLY A 78 11.36 11.83 21.05
N CYS A 79 11.12 10.68 20.41
CA CYS A 79 12.17 9.88 19.77
C CYS A 79 12.88 10.67 18.68
N LYS A 80 14.21 10.59 18.67
CA LYS A 80 15.07 11.12 17.62
C LYS A 80 15.21 10.13 16.49
N VAL A 81 15.22 10.62 15.26
CA VAL A 81 15.39 9.83 14.03
C VAL A 81 16.40 10.53 13.13
N LYS A 82 17.26 9.76 12.49
CA LYS A 82 18.29 10.26 11.59
C LYS A 82 17.99 9.87 10.15
N PHE A 83 18.21 10.81 9.25
CA PHE A 83 18.03 10.65 7.81
C PHE A 83 19.35 10.97 7.13
N GLY A 84 19.98 9.99 6.50
CA GLY A 84 21.26 10.20 5.81
C GLY A 84 21.90 8.89 5.40
N LEU A 85 22.95 8.97 4.56
CA LEU A 85 23.64 7.78 4.03
C LEU A 85 24.31 6.95 5.13
N ASN A 86 24.92 7.60 6.11
CA ASN A 86 25.76 7.00 7.16
C ASN A 86 25.11 7.06 8.55
N SER A 87 23.79 7.09 8.61
CA SER A 87 23.09 7.03 9.89
C SER A 87 23.25 5.66 10.54
N GLU A 88 23.18 5.61 11.87
CA GLU A 88 23.22 4.36 12.64
C GLU A 88 22.07 3.42 12.29
N ILE A 89 22.33 2.11 12.40
CA ILE A 89 21.32 1.08 12.14
C ILE A 89 20.42 0.95 13.37
N MET A 90 19.45 1.88 13.48
CA MET A 90 18.48 1.91 14.56
C MET A 90 17.06 2.02 13.97
N ASP A 91 16.09 1.48 14.69
CA ASP A 91 14.68 1.58 14.29
C ASP A 91 14.25 3.04 14.16
N GLY A 92 13.66 3.39 13.03
CA GLY A 92 13.23 4.74 12.69
C GLY A 92 14.19 5.52 11.80
N ASN A 93 15.43 5.15 11.73
CA ASN A 93 16.40 5.80 10.87
C ASN A 93 16.16 5.47 9.39
N VAL A 94 16.41 6.45 8.54
CA VAL A 94 16.28 6.32 7.09
C VAL A 94 17.65 6.38 6.46
N ILE A 95 18.05 5.26 5.86
CA ILE A 95 19.41 5.03 5.37
C ILE A 95 19.34 4.52 3.93
N SER A 96 20.43 4.67 3.19
CA SER A 96 20.61 4.01 1.89
C SER A 96 20.61 2.48 2.05
N ILE A 97 19.91 1.79 1.17
CA ILE A 97 19.74 0.32 1.27
C ILE A 97 21.09 -0.41 1.22
N GLN A 98 22.10 0.13 0.52
CA GLN A 98 23.44 -0.46 0.46
C GLN A 98 24.14 -0.57 1.82
N ASN A 99 23.80 0.32 2.75
CA ASN A 99 24.44 0.39 4.08
C ASN A 99 23.65 -0.41 5.14
N ILE A 100 22.57 -1.07 4.75
CA ILE A 100 21.72 -1.87 5.64
C ILE A 100 22.18 -3.33 5.56
N PRO A 101 22.56 -3.98 6.67
CA PRO A 101 22.99 -5.37 6.67
C PRO A 101 21.93 -6.35 6.18
N ASP A 102 22.39 -7.47 5.63
CA ASP A 102 21.50 -8.59 5.28
C ASP A 102 20.74 -9.10 6.51
N GLY A 103 19.50 -9.49 6.31
CA GLY A 103 18.59 -9.94 7.37
C GLY A 103 17.83 -8.82 8.07
N THR A 104 18.22 -7.54 7.91
CA THR A 104 17.55 -6.41 8.55
C THR A 104 16.16 -6.19 7.99
N THR A 105 15.23 -5.87 8.89
CA THR A 105 13.85 -5.56 8.55
C THR A 105 13.71 -4.08 8.17
N VAL A 106 13.10 -3.80 7.02
CA VAL A 106 12.93 -2.45 6.47
C VAL A 106 11.50 -2.19 6.02
N CYS A 107 11.09 -0.94 6.02
CA CYS A 107 9.79 -0.48 5.54
C CYS A 107 9.90 0.85 4.81
N ASN A 108 8.79 1.34 4.24
CA ASN A 108 8.69 2.60 3.51
C ASN A 108 9.84 2.82 2.51
N VAL A 109 10.15 1.80 1.71
CA VAL A 109 11.30 1.73 0.83
C VAL A 109 11.06 2.52 -0.45
N GLU A 110 12.05 3.23 -0.94
CA GLU A 110 12.03 3.88 -2.24
C GLU A 110 12.14 2.86 -3.38
N LYS A 111 11.31 3.03 -4.40
CA LYS A 111 11.40 2.24 -5.63
C LYS A 111 12.43 2.85 -6.59
N GLN A 112 12.43 4.17 -6.66
CA GLN A 112 13.40 4.97 -7.37
C GLN A 112 13.97 5.97 -6.37
N PHE A 113 15.23 6.29 -6.53
CA PHE A 113 15.90 7.27 -5.71
C PHE A 113 15.14 8.61 -5.72
N GLY A 114 14.85 9.17 -4.53
CA GLY A 114 14.15 10.45 -4.38
C GLY A 114 12.63 10.38 -4.47
N ASP A 115 12.00 9.20 -4.61
CA ASP A 115 10.53 9.10 -4.64
C ASP A 115 9.85 9.29 -3.27
N GLY A 116 10.64 9.32 -2.20
CA GLY A 116 10.17 9.56 -0.83
C GLY A 116 9.55 8.35 -0.14
N GLY A 117 9.75 7.16 -0.68
CA GLY A 117 9.19 5.91 -0.18
C GLY A 117 7.85 5.56 -0.83
N SER A 118 7.83 4.46 -1.55
CA SER A 118 6.68 3.98 -2.32
C SER A 118 6.31 2.52 -2.02
N PHE A 119 7.27 1.69 -1.64
CA PHE A 119 7.05 0.30 -1.25
C PHE A 119 6.84 0.15 0.26
N ILE A 120 6.11 -0.91 0.64
CA ILE A 120 5.98 -1.37 2.03
C ILE A 120 5.47 -0.25 2.94
N LYS A 121 4.31 0.31 2.58
CA LYS A 121 3.63 1.41 3.32
C LYS A 121 2.34 0.96 3.99
N SER A 122 1.98 -0.31 3.89
CA SER A 122 0.79 -0.85 4.54
C SER A 122 1.03 -1.07 6.02
N ALA A 123 0.01 -0.86 6.85
CA ALA A 123 0.08 -1.10 8.28
C ALA A 123 0.56 -2.53 8.60
N GLY A 124 1.49 -2.66 9.52
CA GLY A 124 2.07 -3.92 9.93
C GLY A 124 2.98 -4.60 8.91
N SER A 125 3.30 -3.94 7.79
CA SER A 125 4.16 -4.54 6.77
C SER A 125 5.62 -4.17 6.94
N SER A 126 6.48 -5.12 6.57
CA SER A 126 7.93 -4.96 6.49
C SER A 126 8.47 -5.83 5.37
N ALA A 127 9.68 -5.57 4.92
CA ALA A 127 10.46 -6.42 4.04
C ALA A 127 11.80 -6.72 4.71
N THR A 128 12.51 -7.71 4.22
CA THR A 128 13.84 -8.07 4.72
C THR A 128 14.86 -7.83 3.62
N VAL A 129 15.97 -7.20 3.94
CA VAL A 129 17.15 -7.14 3.06
C VAL A 129 17.71 -8.55 2.98
N PHE A 130 17.76 -9.11 1.78
CA PHE A 130 18.12 -10.52 1.59
C PHE A 130 19.57 -10.70 1.22
N SER A 131 20.08 -9.91 0.28
CA SER A 131 21.48 -9.95 -0.14
C SER A 131 21.85 -8.71 -0.94
N HIS A 132 23.14 -8.36 -0.87
CA HIS A 132 23.78 -7.37 -1.71
C HIS A 132 24.42 -8.08 -2.90
N GLY A 133 24.34 -7.52 -4.10
CA GLY A 133 24.93 -8.07 -5.33
C GLY A 133 25.28 -6.95 -6.31
N ASP A 134 25.97 -7.28 -7.38
CA ASP A 134 26.46 -6.34 -8.40
C ASP A 134 25.31 -5.59 -9.11
N GLU A 135 24.16 -6.25 -9.30
CA GLU A 135 22.95 -5.64 -9.90
C GLU A 135 22.18 -4.74 -8.93
N GLY A 136 22.52 -4.73 -7.65
CA GLY A 136 21.82 -4.00 -6.59
C GLY A 136 21.45 -4.84 -5.39
N VAL A 137 20.60 -4.28 -4.52
CA VAL A 137 20.19 -4.90 -3.27
C VAL A 137 18.87 -5.66 -3.47
N LYS A 138 18.87 -6.94 -3.10
CA LYS A 138 17.73 -7.84 -3.22
C LYS A 138 16.89 -7.80 -1.94
N LEU A 139 15.64 -7.37 -2.07
CA LEU A 139 14.67 -7.33 -0.98
C LEU A 139 13.65 -8.48 -1.10
N LYS A 140 13.38 -9.15 0.01
CA LYS A 140 12.26 -10.09 0.17
C LYS A 140 11.03 -9.32 0.64
N LEU A 141 10.03 -9.21 -0.24
CA LEU A 141 8.78 -8.52 0.03
C LEU A 141 7.84 -9.37 0.92
N PRO A 142 6.82 -8.76 1.59
CA PRO A 142 5.81 -9.48 2.37
C PRO A 142 5.06 -10.57 1.57
N SER A 143 4.98 -10.42 0.26
CA SER A 143 4.38 -11.42 -0.65
C SER A 143 5.25 -12.66 -0.90
N GLY A 144 6.46 -12.72 -0.33
CA GLY A 144 7.47 -13.74 -0.57
C GLY A 144 8.25 -13.57 -1.89
N LYS A 145 7.94 -12.56 -2.68
CA LYS A 145 8.67 -12.27 -3.92
C LYS A 145 9.91 -11.44 -3.63
N PHE A 146 10.90 -11.60 -4.50
CA PHE A 146 12.12 -10.80 -4.46
C PHE A 146 12.04 -9.64 -5.47
N THR A 147 12.66 -8.53 -5.12
CA THR A 147 12.82 -7.36 -5.98
C THR A 147 14.24 -6.82 -5.81
N ILE A 148 14.90 -6.51 -6.91
CA ILE A 148 16.21 -5.86 -6.90
C ILE A 148 15.98 -4.35 -6.97
N LEU A 149 16.66 -3.60 -6.13
CA LEU A 149 16.56 -2.15 -6.04
C LEU A 149 17.94 -1.52 -6.15
N ASN A 150 17.97 -0.27 -6.61
CA ASN A 150 19.21 0.50 -6.69
C ASN A 150 19.80 0.70 -5.28
N PRO A 151 21.11 0.50 -5.09
CA PRO A 151 21.80 0.66 -3.81
C PRO A 151 21.59 2.03 -3.15
N LYS A 152 21.44 3.10 -3.94
CA LYS A 152 21.20 4.47 -3.45
C LYS A 152 19.80 4.73 -2.92
N ASN A 153 18.84 3.82 -3.16
CA ASN A 153 17.48 3.99 -2.67
C ASN A 153 17.45 4.01 -1.14
N ARG A 154 16.58 4.83 -0.57
CA ARG A 154 16.44 4.94 0.89
C ARG A 154 15.39 3.95 1.41
N ALA A 155 15.63 3.46 2.61
CA ALA A 155 14.68 2.65 3.36
C ALA A 155 14.69 3.06 4.84
N MET A 156 13.55 2.91 5.50
CA MET A 156 13.42 3.09 6.94
C MET A 156 13.59 1.72 7.62
N ILE A 157 14.44 1.66 8.64
CA ILE A 157 14.65 0.45 9.42
C ILE A 157 13.48 0.20 10.35
N GLY A 158 13.04 -1.05 10.44
CA GLY A 158 11.95 -1.50 11.30
C GLY A 158 10.68 -1.89 10.56
N SER A 159 9.61 -2.14 11.30
CA SER A 159 8.29 -2.55 10.80
C SER A 159 7.25 -1.46 11.04
N LEU A 160 6.29 -1.31 10.11
CA LEU A 160 5.24 -0.30 10.23
C LEU A 160 4.22 -0.65 11.31
N ALA A 161 3.78 0.38 12.03
CA ALA A 161 2.74 0.27 13.04
C ALA A 161 1.35 -0.03 12.43
N GLY A 162 0.39 -0.38 13.29
CA GLY A 162 -1.00 -0.64 12.91
C GLY A 162 -1.23 -2.01 12.27
N GLY A 163 -0.37 -3.00 12.54
CA GLY A 163 -0.59 -4.40 12.15
C GLY A 163 -1.89 -4.96 12.73
N GLY A 164 -2.43 -6.04 12.11
CA GLY A 164 -3.67 -6.68 12.55
C GLY A 164 -4.96 -5.91 12.27
N THR A 165 -4.89 -4.68 11.76
CA THR A 165 -6.08 -3.83 11.51
C THR A 165 -7.05 -4.47 10.49
N ASN A 166 -6.55 -5.32 9.59
CA ASN A 166 -7.38 -6.02 8.61
C ASN A 166 -8.01 -7.29 9.18
N ASP A 167 -7.46 -7.84 10.25
CA ASP A 167 -7.93 -9.09 10.88
C ASP A 167 -9.12 -8.82 11.81
N ARG A 168 -9.25 -7.57 12.25
CA ARG A 168 -10.39 -7.14 13.06
C ARG A 168 -11.68 -7.13 12.24
N PRO A 169 -12.72 -7.91 12.61
CA PRO A 169 -13.97 -7.93 11.89
C PRO A 169 -14.72 -6.59 12.01
N LEU A 170 -15.37 -6.19 10.93
CA LEU A 170 -16.25 -5.03 10.92
C LEU A 170 -17.65 -5.47 11.36
N MET A 171 -17.99 -5.27 12.62
CA MET A 171 -19.22 -5.76 13.23
C MET A 171 -20.50 -5.07 12.72
N ARG A 172 -20.39 -3.86 12.13
CA ARG A 172 -21.52 -3.05 11.70
C ARG A 172 -21.34 -2.52 10.28
N ALA A 173 -22.41 -2.52 9.49
CA ALA A 173 -22.43 -1.99 8.13
C ALA A 173 -22.02 -0.52 8.07
N GLY A 174 -22.39 0.30 9.06
CA GLY A 174 -22.00 1.72 9.14
C GLY A 174 -20.48 1.92 9.27
N VAL A 175 -19.78 1.04 10.03
CA VAL A 175 -18.31 1.07 10.14
C VAL A 175 -17.67 0.73 8.80
N ALA A 176 -18.19 -0.31 8.11
CA ALA A 176 -17.74 -0.68 6.78
C ALA A 176 -17.94 0.47 5.78
N TRP A 177 -19.11 1.13 5.82
CA TRP A 177 -19.41 2.27 4.97
C TRP A 177 -18.41 3.42 5.16
N ARG A 178 -18.11 3.81 6.40
CA ARG A 178 -17.12 4.85 6.73
C ARG A 178 -15.71 4.47 6.24
N LYS A 179 -15.28 3.22 6.48
CA LYS A 179 -13.99 2.68 6.01
C LYS A 179 -13.87 2.78 4.49
N PHE A 180 -14.89 2.37 3.73
CA PHE A 180 -14.85 2.41 2.27
C PHE A 180 -14.96 3.83 1.74
N ARG A 181 -15.79 4.68 2.35
CA ARG A 181 -15.94 6.09 1.96
C ARG A 181 -14.64 6.88 2.13
N SER A 182 -13.90 6.70 3.23
CA SER A 182 -12.61 7.38 3.46
C SER A 182 -11.56 7.08 2.39
N ARG A 183 -11.74 5.95 1.64
CA ARG A 183 -10.87 5.52 0.54
C ARG A 183 -11.44 5.80 -0.85
N GLY A 184 -12.58 6.47 -0.97
CA GLY A 184 -13.24 6.68 -2.24
C GLY A 184 -13.77 5.40 -2.89
N GLN A 185 -14.13 4.41 -2.09
CA GLN A 185 -14.71 3.16 -2.57
C GLN A 185 -16.23 3.14 -2.35
N LYS A 186 -16.96 2.65 -3.34
CA LYS A 186 -18.41 2.47 -3.21
C LYS A 186 -18.72 1.31 -2.27
N TYR A 187 -19.63 1.53 -1.33
CA TYR A 187 -20.21 0.51 -0.46
C TYR A 187 -21.70 0.82 -0.24
N PRO A 188 -22.59 -0.17 -0.17
CA PRO A 188 -22.37 -1.60 -0.46
C PRO A 188 -22.18 -1.88 -1.96
N ILE A 189 -21.61 -3.05 -2.28
CA ILE A 189 -21.45 -3.52 -3.65
C ILE A 189 -22.33 -4.76 -3.84
N VAL A 190 -23.31 -4.66 -4.73
CA VAL A 190 -24.18 -5.79 -5.08
C VAL A 190 -23.42 -6.78 -5.96
N ARG A 191 -23.58 -8.08 -5.69
CA ARG A 191 -22.96 -9.14 -6.50
C ARG A 191 -23.44 -9.04 -7.95
N GLY A 192 -22.56 -9.34 -8.91
CA GLY A 192 -22.89 -9.27 -10.34
C GLY A 192 -24.09 -10.18 -10.73
N VAL A 193 -24.17 -11.37 -10.13
CA VAL A 193 -25.27 -12.33 -10.37
C VAL A 193 -26.64 -11.87 -9.84
N ALA A 194 -26.65 -10.94 -8.90
CA ALA A 194 -27.88 -10.35 -8.36
C ALA A 194 -28.31 -9.07 -9.12
N GLN A 195 -27.59 -8.69 -10.17
CA GLN A 195 -27.89 -7.53 -11.00
C GLN A 195 -28.66 -7.95 -12.25
N ALA A 196 -29.32 -6.97 -12.89
CA ALA A 196 -29.99 -7.20 -14.16
C ALA A 196 -28.95 -7.42 -15.29
N SER A 197 -29.33 -8.18 -16.33
CA SER A 197 -28.45 -8.52 -17.46
C SER A 197 -27.88 -7.30 -18.19
N TYR A 198 -28.64 -6.21 -18.26
CA TYR A 198 -28.18 -4.97 -18.89
C TYR A 198 -27.21 -4.15 -18.01
N VAL A 199 -27.04 -4.51 -16.74
CA VAL A 199 -26.15 -3.81 -15.79
C VAL A 199 -24.82 -4.55 -15.62
N HIS A 200 -24.85 -5.88 -15.61
CA HIS A 200 -23.68 -6.71 -15.35
C HIS A 200 -23.67 -7.96 -16.24
N PRO A 201 -22.52 -8.36 -16.81
CA PRO A 201 -22.40 -9.58 -17.64
C PRO A 201 -22.84 -10.88 -16.95
N HIS A 202 -22.81 -10.94 -15.61
CA HIS A 202 -23.27 -12.09 -14.83
C HIS A 202 -24.73 -11.96 -14.38
N GLY A 203 -25.41 -10.91 -14.77
CA GLY A 203 -26.79 -10.63 -14.34
C GLY A 203 -27.84 -11.32 -15.20
N GLY A 204 -29.06 -11.30 -14.69
CA GLY A 204 -30.22 -11.91 -15.34
C GLY A 204 -30.40 -13.39 -15.03
N GLY A 205 -31.35 -14.04 -15.75
CA GLY A 205 -31.71 -15.43 -15.54
C GLY A 205 -32.71 -15.65 -14.41
N ARG A 206 -33.29 -16.88 -14.38
CA ARG A 206 -34.24 -17.30 -13.35
C ARG A 206 -33.55 -17.56 -11.99
N HIS A 207 -32.33 -18.08 -12.02
CA HIS A 207 -31.52 -18.37 -10.84
C HIS A 207 -30.20 -17.57 -10.89
N GLN A 208 -29.65 -17.28 -9.72
CA GLN A 208 -28.39 -16.56 -9.62
C GLN A 208 -27.21 -17.47 -9.95
N HIS A 209 -26.70 -17.39 -11.18
CA HIS A 209 -25.51 -18.12 -11.64
C HIS A 209 -24.71 -17.28 -12.64
N VAL A 210 -23.47 -17.65 -12.87
CA VAL A 210 -22.61 -16.93 -13.84
C VAL A 210 -22.91 -17.36 -15.27
N GLY A 211 -23.29 -18.64 -15.48
CA GLY A 211 -23.69 -19.21 -16.78
C GLY A 211 -22.55 -19.39 -17.79
N GLN A 212 -21.37 -18.87 -17.51
CA GLN A 212 -20.17 -18.92 -18.35
C GLN A 212 -18.91 -18.92 -17.50
N SER A 213 -17.74 -19.12 -18.11
CA SER A 213 -16.49 -19.03 -17.39
C SER A 213 -16.34 -17.66 -16.72
N SER A 214 -15.98 -17.63 -15.43
CA SER A 214 -15.69 -16.40 -14.70
C SER A 214 -14.29 -15.85 -15.02
N THR A 215 -13.43 -16.63 -15.68
CA THR A 215 -12.10 -16.19 -16.12
C THR A 215 -12.21 -15.41 -17.43
N VAL A 216 -11.70 -14.20 -17.44
CA VAL A 216 -11.79 -13.27 -18.57
C VAL A 216 -10.38 -12.86 -19.02
N SER A 217 -10.18 -12.73 -20.32
CA SER A 217 -8.91 -12.26 -20.90
C SER A 217 -8.52 -10.86 -20.38
N ARG A 218 -7.22 -10.61 -20.30
CA ARG A 218 -6.70 -9.26 -20.02
C ARG A 218 -7.16 -8.24 -21.06
N ASN A 219 -7.31 -8.66 -22.31
CA ASN A 219 -7.67 -7.81 -23.46
C ASN A 219 -9.18 -7.70 -23.68
N ALA A 220 -10.02 -8.31 -22.78
CA ALA A 220 -11.46 -8.18 -22.89
C ALA A 220 -11.91 -6.71 -22.85
N PRO A 221 -12.97 -6.34 -23.60
CA PRO A 221 -13.51 -4.98 -23.58
C PRO A 221 -13.89 -4.54 -22.15
N PRO A 222 -13.80 -3.25 -21.83
CA PRO A 222 -14.06 -2.77 -20.47
C PRO A 222 -15.43 -3.18 -19.88
N GLY A 223 -16.44 -3.37 -20.71
CA GLY A 223 -17.79 -3.82 -20.27
C GLY A 223 -17.86 -5.30 -19.94
N ALA A 224 -17.07 -6.13 -20.60
CA ALA A 224 -16.99 -7.58 -20.38
C ALA A 224 -15.92 -7.97 -19.35
N LYS A 225 -15.04 -7.05 -18.95
CA LYS A 225 -13.94 -7.31 -18.02
C LYS A 225 -14.43 -7.35 -16.57
N VAL A 226 -15.05 -8.47 -16.20
CA VAL A 226 -15.60 -8.74 -14.87
C VAL A 226 -15.22 -10.16 -14.42
N GLY A 227 -15.22 -10.45 -13.13
CA GLY A 227 -14.83 -11.74 -12.58
C GLY A 227 -13.31 -11.89 -12.40
N SER A 228 -12.78 -13.06 -12.68
CA SER A 228 -11.35 -13.39 -12.52
C SER A 228 -10.55 -12.93 -13.74
N ILE A 229 -10.13 -11.67 -13.74
CA ILE A 229 -9.43 -11.06 -14.87
C ILE A 229 -8.01 -11.60 -14.97
N ALA A 230 -7.65 -12.14 -16.14
CA ALA A 230 -6.34 -12.69 -16.44
C ALA A 230 -5.83 -13.70 -15.37
N ALA A 231 -6.73 -14.47 -14.80
CA ALA A 231 -6.40 -15.44 -13.77
C ALA A 231 -5.45 -16.50 -14.34
N ARG A 232 -4.30 -16.68 -13.69
CA ARG A 232 -3.33 -17.74 -14.05
C ARG A 232 -3.72 -19.07 -13.43
N LYS A 233 -4.53 -19.04 -12.37
CA LYS A 233 -4.92 -20.17 -11.58
C LYS A 233 -6.30 -19.92 -11.00
N THR A 234 -7.18 -20.91 -11.08
CA THR A 234 -8.48 -20.92 -10.43
C THR A 234 -8.65 -22.21 -9.64
N GLY A 235 -9.38 -22.17 -8.52
CA GLY A 235 -9.60 -23.32 -7.64
C GLY A 235 -8.42 -23.64 -6.73
N ARG A 236 -8.44 -24.88 -6.16
CA ARG A 236 -7.46 -25.36 -5.16
C ARG A 236 -6.16 -25.94 -5.75
N ALA A 237 -5.91 -25.83 -7.06
CA ALA A 237 -4.68 -26.35 -7.64
C ALA A 237 -3.43 -25.76 -6.95
N ARG A 238 -2.51 -26.62 -6.48
CA ARG A 238 -1.24 -26.18 -5.87
C ARG A 238 -0.44 -25.33 -6.86
N ILE A 239 0.20 -24.29 -6.37
CA ILE A 239 1.16 -23.53 -7.16
C ILE A 239 2.33 -24.44 -7.40
N LYS A 240 2.55 -24.90 -8.66
CA LYS A 240 3.80 -25.51 -9.04
C LYS A 240 4.87 -24.43 -8.90
N GLU A 241 5.87 -24.68 -8.06
CA GLU A 241 7.06 -23.83 -8.02
C GLU A 241 7.64 -23.78 -9.43
N ARG A 242 7.79 -22.62 -9.97
CA ARG A 242 8.54 -22.44 -11.21
C ARG A 242 10.00 -22.66 -10.86
N LYS A 243 10.53 -23.75 -11.38
CA LYS A 243 11.98 -23.95 -11.48
C LYS A 243 12.58 -22.87 -12.36
#